data_1b9848e96a1733501c97ddb2d9b5b8de
#
_entry.id   1b9848e96a1733501c97ddb2d9b5b8de
#
_cell.length_a   1.000
_cell.length_b   1.000
_cell.length_c   1.000
_cell.angle_alpha   90.00
_cell.angle_beta   90.00
_cell.angle_gamma   90.00
#
_symmetry.space_group_name_H-M   'P 1'
#
loop_
_entity.id
_entity.type
_entity.pdbx_description
1 polymer ?
#
loop_
_entity_poly.entity_id
_entity_poly.type
_entity_poly.pdbx_seq_one_letter_code
_entity_poly.pdbx_strand_id
1 'polypeptide(L)'
;MKYISNAKYGEPVETGTIYRGDNKRLGICVHRLHGCGETLYMDCMALGIIDRKLNNTSAISAINEAQSLAKQELDLLSKELNSILNSEIEISRY
;
A
#
# COMPACT_ATOMS: atom_id res chain seq x y z
N MET A 1 9.26 3.71 -9.52
CA MET A 1 8.43 2.48 -9.64
C MET A 1 7.34 2.72 -10.68
N LYS A 2 7.08 1.73 -11.50
CA LYS A 2 6.05 1.80 -12.53
C LYS A 2 4.73 1.24 -11.97
N TYR A 3 3.63 1.92 -12.24
CA TYR A 3 2.28 1.46 -11.92
C TYR A 3 1.53 1.16 -13.22
N ILE A 4 0.79 0.07 -13.22
CA ILE A 4 0.01 -0.37 -14.36
C ILE A 4 -1.46 -0.13 -14.03
N SER A 5 -2.11 0.69 -14.87
CA SER A 5 -3.54 0.99 -14.77
C SER A 5 -4.36 0.03 -15.60
N ASN A 6 -5.56 -0.31 -15.13
CA ASN A 6 -6.54 -1.07 -15.91
C ASN A 6 -7.46 -0.16 -16.73
N ALA A 7 -7.09 1.08 -16.98
CA ALA A 7 -7.86 1.98 -17.83
C ALA A 7 -8.07 1.37 -19.21
N LYS A 8 -9.23 1.63 -19.82
CA LYS A 8 -9.55 1.11 -21.14
C LYS A 8 -8.64 1.70 -22.20
N TYR A 9 -8.37 0.93 -23.24
CA TYR A 9 -7.59 1.39 -24.38
C TYR A 9 -8.21 2.67 -24.96
N GLY A 10 -7.37 3.68 -25.18
CA GLY A 10 -7.79 4.98 -25.68
C GLY A 10 -8.25 5.96 -24.60
N GLU A 11 -8.43 5.52 -23.35
CA GLU A 11 -8.74 6.41 -22.23
C GLU A 11 -7.47 6.78 -21.46
N PRO A 12 -7.44 7.95 -20.78
CA PRO A 12 -6.30 8.31 -19.94
C PRO A 12 -6.05 7.25 -18.85
N VAL A 13 -4.78 6.98 -18.57
CA VAL A 13 -4.41 5.96 -17.57
C VAL A 13 -4.95 6.28 -16.17
N GLU A 14 -5.17 7.55 -15.87
CA GLU A 14 -5.71 8.02 -14.59
C GLU A 14 -7.17 7.65 -14.37
N THR A 15 -7.87 7.21 -15.41
CA THR A 15 -9.29 6.81 -15.33
C THR A 15 -9.50 5.37 -14.91
N GLY A 16 -8.43 4.63 -14.68
CA GLY A 16 -8.53 3.25 -14.20
C GLY A 16 -9.10 3.15 -12.81
N THR A 17 -9.48 1.94 -12.43
CA THR A 17 -9.96 1.61 -11.08
C THR A 17 -8.91 0.87 -10.25
N ILE A 18 -7.86 0.38 -10.88
CA ILE A 18 -6.77 -0.33 -10.21
C ILE A 18 -5.45 0.15 -10.77
N TYR A 19 -4.52 0.48 -9.89
CA TYR A 19 -3.15 0.90 -10.24
C TYR A 19 -2.19 -0.01 -9.48
N ARG A 20 -1.54 -0.94 -10.17
CA ARG A 20 -0.64 -1.93 -9.56
C ARG A 20 0.80 -1.53 -9.74
N GLY A 21 1.55 -1.48 -8.65
CA GLY A 21 3.00 -1.31 -8.69
C GLY A 21 3.68 -2.58 -9.20
N ASP A 22 4.78 -2.40 -9.91
CA ASP A 22 5.54 -3.51 -10.49
C ASP A 22 6.51 -4.18 -9.50
N ASN A 23 6.55 -3.72 -8.26
CA ASN A 23 7.35 -4.36 -7.21
C ASN A 23 6.59 -5.56 -6.63
N LYS A 24 7.01 -6.77 -7.02
CA LYS A 24 6.33 -8.00 -6.62
C LYS A 24 6.39 -8.30 -5.12
N ARG A 25 7.43 -7.84 -4.42
CA ARG A 25 7.60 -8.11 -2.98
C ARG A 25 6.71 -7.24 -2.12
N LEU A 26 6.66 -5.95 -2.40
CA LEU A 26 5.78 -5.03 -1.67
C LEU A 26 4.34 -5.13 -2.15
N GLY A 27 4.14 -5.17 -3.46
CA GLY A 27 2.81 -5.29 -4.04
C GLY A 27 1.91 -4.12 -3.71
N ILE A 28 2.45 -2.88 -3.74
CA ILE A 28 1.63 -1.70 -3.50
C ILE A 28 0.60 -1.59 -4.62
N CYS A 29 -0.67 -1.51 -4.23
CA CYS A 29 -1.79 -1.37 -5.15
C CYS A 29 -2.69 -0.24 -4.65
N VAL A 30 -3.12 0.62 -5.57
CA VAL A 30 -4.11 1.66 -5.28
C VAL A 30 -5.34 1.34 -6.11
N HIS A 31 -6.53 1.37 -5.50
CA HIS A 31 -7.75 0.98 -6.18
C HIS A 31 -8.97 1.73 -5.65
N ARG A 32 -10.07 1.65 -6.41
CA ARG A 32 -11.39 2.11 -5.98
C ARG A 32 -12.19 0.90 -5.53
N LEU A 33 -12.64 0.87 -4.28
CA LEU A 33 -13.49 -0.21 -3.80
C LEU A 33 -14.80 -0.23 -4.60
N HIS A 34 -15.11 -1.39 -5.15
CA HIS A 34 -16.36 -1.64 -5.88
C HIS A 34 -16.59 -0.69 -7.06
N GLY A 35 -15.56 0.01 -7.53
CA GLY A 35 -15.69 0.94 -8.65
C GLY A 35 -16.57 2.14 -8.37
N CYS A 36 -16.85 2.45 -7.11
CA CYS A 36 -17.74 3.52 -6.71
C CYS A 36 -17.00 4.75 -6.24
N GLY A 37 -17.39 5.93 -6.75
CA GLY A 37 -16.92 7.22 -6.28
C GLY A 37 -15.47 7.51 -6.60
N GLU A 38 -14.97 8.60 -6.04
CA GLU A 38 -13.61 9.10 -6.26
C GLU A 38 -12.61 8.62 -5.23
N THR A 39 -13.07 8.01 -4.14
CA THR A 39 -12.20 7.56 -3.05
C THR A 39 -11.30 6.43 -3.51
N LEU A 40 -10.01 6.60 -3.24
CA LEU A 40 -9.00 5.61 -3.51
C LEU A 40 -8.53 4.95 -2.22
N TYR A 41 -8.18 3.68 -2.32
CA TYR A 41 -7.70 2.86 -1.23
C TYR A 41 -6.38 2.22 -1.62
N MET A 42 -5.59 1.80 -0.63
CA MET A 42 -4.35 1.09 -0.90
C MET A 42 -4.33 -0.27 -0.27
N ASP A 43 -3.64 -1.19 -0.94
CA ASP A 43 -3.22 -2.48 -0.40
C ASP A 43 -1.70 -2.58 -0.45
N CYS A 44 -1.13 -3.18 0.56
CA CYS A 44 0.25 -3.63 0.56
C CYS A 44 0.32 -4.86 1.45
N MET A 45 0.08 -6.02 0.86
CA MET A 45 -0.04 -7.28 1.60
C MET A 45 1.22 -7.60 2.39
N ALA A 46 2.40 -7.29 1.84
CA ALA A 46 3.68 -7.52 2.53
C ALA A 46 3.76 -6.77 3.87
N LEU A 47 3.04 -5.66 4.02
CA LEU A 47 3.02 -4.85 5.24
C LEU A 47 1.70 -4.97 6.00
N GLY A 48 0.83 -5.90 5.59
CA GLY A 48 -0.46 -6.11 6.25
C GLY A 48 -1.47 -4.98 6.03
N ILE A 49 -1.31 -4.19 4.98
CA ILE A 49 -2.23 -3.10 4.67
C ILE A 49 -3.27 -3.60 3.67
N ILE A 50 -4.53 -3.51 4.03
CA ILE A 50 -5.66 -3.93 3.18
C ILE A 50 -6.73 -2.85 3.22
N ASP A 51 -7.19 -2.42 2.05
CA ASP A 51 -8.31 -1.47 1.87
C ASP A 51 -8.16 -0.21 2.73
N ARG A 52 -6.96 0.32 2.85
CA ARG A 52 -6.74 1.54 3.62
C ARG A 52 -7.14 2.76 2.81
N LYS A 53 -8.07 3.55 3.33
CA LYS A 53 -8.56 4.76 2.68
C LYS A 53 -7.44 5.79 2.53
N LEU A 54 -7.35 6.37 1.33
CA LEU A 54 -6.43 7.45 1.02
C LEU A 54 -7.16 8.79 1.03
N ASN A 55 -6.43 9.86 1.33
CA ASN A 55 -7.00 11.21 1.36
C ASN A 55 -7.06 11.84 -0.04
N ASN A 56 -6.16 11.43 -0.93
CA ASN A 56 -6.10 11.96 -2.29
C ASN A 56 -7.00 11.20 -3.23
N THR A 57 -7.65 11.92 -4.14
CA THR A 57 -8.59 11.36 -5.12
C THR A 57 -8.03 11.30 -6.53
N SER A 58 -6.87 11.92 -6.81
CA SER A 58 -6.19 11.78 -8.09
C SER A 58 -5.20 10.61 -8.04
N ALA A 59 -5.03 9.92 -9.16
CA ALA A 59 -4.21 8.70 -9.23
C ALA A 59 -2.77 8.93 -8.74
N ILE A 60 -2.08 9.93 -9.27
CA ILE A 60 -0.67 10.18 -8.91
C ILE A 60 -0.53 10.59 -7.45
N SER A 61 -1.38 11.48 -6.96
CA SER A 61 -1.33 11.91 -5.57
C SER A 61 -1.67 10.77 -4.61
N ALA A 62 -2.63 9.91 -4.96
CA ALA A 62 -2.98 8.75 -4.17
C ALA A 62 -1.85 7.71 -4.13
N ILE A 63 -1.17 7.49 -5.26
CA ILE A 63 -0.02 6.60 -5.32
C ILE A 63 1.13 7.13 -4.45
N ASN A 64 1.41 8.42 -4.51
CA ASN A 64 2.42 9.04 -3.66
C ASN A 64 2.07 8.90 -2.18
N GLU A 65 0.81 9.12 -1.82
CA GLU A 65 0.32 8.92 -0.46
C GLU A 65 0.49 7.45 -0.02
N ALA A 66 0.12 6.51 -0.87
CA ALA A 66 0.25 5.09 -0.57
C ALA A 66 1.71 4.68 -0.33
N GLN A 67 2.65 5.19 -1.13
CA GLN A 67 4.07 4.92 -0.95
C GLN A 67 4.58 5.48 0.38
N SER A 68 4.15 6.68 0.75
CA SER A 68 4.50 7.29 2.04
C SER A 68 3.97 6.49 3.22
N LEU A 69 2.73 6.02 3.13
CA LEU A 69 2.13 5.21 4.18
C LEU A 69 2.83 3.84 4.30
N ALA A 70 3.20 3.23 3.19
CA ALA A 70 3.97 1.99 3.20
C ALA A 70 5.33 2.19 3.89
N LYS A 71 6.00 3.31 3.62
CA LYS A 71 7.27 3.62 4.28
C LYS A 71 7.09 3.81 5.78
N GLN A 72 6.06 4.53 6.21
CA GLN A 72 5.77 4.71 7.63
C GLN A 72 5.54 3.37 8.33
N GLU A 73 4.76 2.48 7.72
CA GLU A 73 4.50 1.15 8.27
C GLU A 73 5.76 0.30 8.35
N LEU A 74 6.59 0.34 7.32
CA LEU A 74 7.87 -0.37 7.32
C LEU A 74 8.80 0.15 8.42
N ASP A 75 8.87 1.46 8.62
CA ASP A 75 9.69 2.06 9.68
C ASP A 75 9.23 1.60 11.07
N LEU A 76 7.92 1.51 11.30
CA LEU A 76 7.37 1.00 12.56
C LEU A 76 7.71 -0.46 12.79
N LEU A 77 7.57 -1.30 11.76
CA LEU A 77 7.93 -2.71 11.83
C LEU A 77 9.43 -2.91 12.08
N SER A 78 10.27 -2.10 11.44
CA SER A 78 11.72 -2.14 11.66
C SER A 78 12.10 -1.81 13.10
N LYS A 79 11.47 -0.81 13.69
CA LYS A 79 11.68 -0.45 15.10
C LYS A 79 11.26 -1.58 16.03
N GLU A 80 10.12 -2.18 15.78
CA GLU A 80 9.62 -3.32 16.56
C GLU A 80 10.58 -4.50 16.48
N LEU A 81 11.03 -4.85 15.27
CA LEU A 81 11.98 -5.93 15.09
C LEU A 81 13.31 -5.65 15.81
N ASN A 82 13.83 -4.43 15.73
CA ASN A 82 15.06 -4.05 16.42
C ASN A 82 14.90 -4.16 17.93
N SER A 83 13.73 -3.79 18.46
CA SER A 83 13.43 -3.95 19.89
C SER A 83 13.45 -5.42 20.30
N ILE A 84 12.83 -6.30 19.49
CA ILE A 84 12.82 -7.74 19.72
C ILE A 84 14.24 -8.31 19.69
N LEU A 85 15.04 -7.93 18.69
CA LEU A 85 16.41 -8.44 18.52
C LEU A 85 17.35 -8.01 19.67
N ASN A 86 17.06 -6.89 20.31
CA ASN A 86 17.83 -6.37 21.43
C ASN A 86 17.30 -6.84 22.79
N SER A 87 16.23 -7.62 22.83
CA SER A 87 15.66 -8.17 24.04
C SER A 87 16.26 -9.52 24.38
N GLU A 88 16.32 -9.85 25.66
CA GLU A 88 16.65 -11.20 26.09
C GLU A 88 15.49 -12.14 25.79
N ILE A 89 15.83 -13.37 25.39
CA ILE A 89 14.84 -14.40 25.14
C ILE A 89 14.46 -15.04 26.48
N GLU A 90 13.19 -15.02 26.78
CA GLU A 90 12.63 -15.69 27.95
C GLU A 90 11.50 -16.60 27.49
N ILE A 91 11.56 -17.87 27.95
CA ILE A 91 10.54 -18.85 27.63
C ILE A 91 9.81 -19.21 28.92
N SER A 92 8.53 -18.91 28.96
CA SER A 92 7.67 -19.20 30.12
C SER A 92 6.75 -20.38 29.82
N ARG A 93 6.33 -21.07 30.87
CA ARG A 93 5.31 -22.13 30.78
C ARG A 93 3.92 -21.49 30.85
N TYR A 94 3.01 -22.04 30.09
CA TYR A 94 1.60 -21.64 30.20
C TYR A 94 1.05 -21.90 31.60
#